data_f959fd3c94cf0ef1d475d93f9cfca179
#
_entry.id   f959fd3c94cf0ef1d475d93f9cfca179
#
_cell.length_a   1.000
_cell.length_b   1.000
_cell.length_c   1.000
_cell.angle_alpha   90.00
_cell.angle_beta   90.00
_cell.angle_gamma   90.00
#
_symmetry.space_group_name_H-M   'P 1'
#
loop_
_entity.id
_entity.type
_entity.pdbx_description
1 polymer ?
#
loop_
_entity_poly.entity_id
_entity_poly.type
_entity_poly.pdbx_seq_one_letter_code
_entity_poly.pdbx_strand_id
1 'polypeptide(L)'
;MALILSVLICLAVYVGLQIAFVGAIDPASLAKGWQTIEANHELGPLGALATSIGVLWLLSMLNVAAVISPAGSGLVSVGSNARLALAMSNNGVFPRLFAKLNEFGVPLWALILNYFVALFMLIVLPFQEILALNSAAVVLSFIAGPVSMVAFRYLAPNAHRPFVVPAAGVIGALAFMIATLMIYWSGWSTIWVLLALLAVGAALFFVRFAVIGREDLEPMSAVWFGVYMAGVAIISYLGGYGGGLGVIPHPVDSILAALFSIAVFLMAVRGRVSKEAFDRFRREQHDIELQEYDGDDVEDVMSRD
;
A
#
# COMPACT_ATOMS: atom_id res chain seq x y z
N MET A 1 -14.82 -11.43 -7.48
CA MET A 1 -14.77 -11.44 -8.96
C MET A 1 -14.54 -10.05 -9.54
N ALA A 2 -15.24 -8.99 -9.09
CA ALA A 2 -15.06 -7.61 -9.61
C ALA A 2 -13.60 -7.10 -9.55
N LEU A 3 -12.90 -7.31 -8.42
CA LEU A 3 -11.48 -6.92 -8.28
C LEU A 3 -10.56 -7.62 -9.30
N ILE A 4 -10.75 -8.92 -9.51
CA ILE A 4 -9.93 -9.66 -10.48
C ILE A 4 -10.18 -9.15 -11.89
N LEU A 5 -11.46 -8.94 -12.25
CA LEU A 5 -11.83 -8.45 -13.57
C LEU A 5 -11.29 -7.04 -13.82
N SER A 6 -11.39 -6.12 -12.83
CA SER A 6 -10.83 -4.78 -12.96
C SER A 6 -9.31 -4.78 -13.14
N VAL A 7 -8.59 -5.63 -12.40
CA VAL A 7 -7.13 -5.77 -12.55
C VAL A 7 -6.78 -6.31 -13.95
N LEU A 8 -7.51 -7.30 -14.45
CA LEU A 8 -7.26 -7.85 -15.80
C LEU A 8 -7.55 -6.84 -16.91
N ILE A 9 -8.62 -6.06 -16.77
CA ILE A 9 -8.93 -4.98 -17.73
C ILE A 9 -7.83 -3.91 -17.69
N CYS A 10 -7.42 -3.45 -16.50
CA CYS A 10 -6.33 -2.49 -16.37
C CYS A 10 -5.02 -3.04 -16.96
N LEU A 11 -4.70 -4.30 -16.70
CA LEU A 11 -3.52 -4.96 -17.26
C LEU A 11 -3.56 -4.96 -18.79
N ALA A 12 -4.70 -5.34 -19.39
CA ALA A 12 -4.85 -5.36 -20.84
C ALA A 12 -4.69 -3.95 -21.44
N VAL A 13 -5.27 -2.93 -20.81
CA VAL A 13 -5.15 -1.53 -21.24
C VAL A 13 -3.71 -1.04 -21.13
N TYR A 14 -3.02 -1.27 -20.00
CA TYR A 14 -1.64 -0.83 -19.83
C TYR A 14 -0.66 -1.54 -20.76
N VAL A 15 -0.80 -2.86 -20.94
CA VAL A 15 0.04 -3.62 -21.88
C VAL A 15 -0.22 -3.17 -23.31
N GLY A 16 -1.50 -2.99 -23.69
CA GLY A 16 -1.87 -2.49 -25.01
C GLY A 16 -1.31 -1.09 -25.28
N LEU A 17 -1.41 -0.19 -24.32
CA LEU A 17 -0.83 1.15 -24.39
C LEU A 17 0.69 1.11 -24.53
N GLN A 18 1.36 0.24 -23.76
CA GLN A 18 2.82 0.09 -23.83
C GLN A 18 3.28 -0.45 -25.20
N ILE A 19 2.56 -1.44 -25.74
CA ILE A 19 2.85 -1.98 -27.08
C ILE A 19 2.65 -0.90 -28.14
N ALA A 20 1.54 -0.16 -28.08
CA ALA A 20 1.27 0.93 -29.01
C ALA A 20 2.31 2.04 -28.92
N PHE A 21 2.71 2.42 -27.71
CA PHE A 21 3.74 3.43 -27.46
C PHE A 21 5.09 3.01 -28.06
N VAL A 22 5.57 1.80 -27.75
CA VAL A 22 6.86 1.29 -28.26
C VAL A 22 6.82 1.15 -29.79
N GLY A 23 5.69 0.68 -30.34
CA GLY A 23 5.52 0.52 -31.80
C GLY A 23 5.43 1.82 -32.57
N ALA A 24 5.06 2.93 -31.95
CA ALA A 24 4.92 4.24 -32.57
C ALA A 24 6.16 5.14 -32.42
N ILE A 25 7.15 4.74 -31.62
CA ILE A 25 8.41 5.49 -31.45
C ILE A 25 9.28 5.34 -32.71
N ASP A 26 9.79 6.47 -33.19
CA ASP A 26 10.79 6.47 -34.26
C ASP A 26 12.10 5.82 -33.77
N PRO A 27 12.61 4.74 -34.41
CA PRO A 27 13.86 4.11 -34.06
C PRO A 27 15.05 5.08 -34.00
N ALA A 28 15.04 6.16 -34.76
CA ALA A 28 16.09 7.17 -34.76
C ALA A 28 16.14 7.94 -33.42
N SER A 29 15.01 8.13 -32.76
CA SER A 29 14.91 8.77 -31.43
C SER A 29 15.50 7.91 -30.31
N LEU A 30 15.57 6.59 -30.51
CA LEU A 30 16.13 5.62 -29.55
C LEU A 30 17.66 5.50 -29.64
N ALA A 31 18.29 6.11 -30.64
CA ALA A 31 19.75 6.01 -30.83
C ALA A 31 20.57 6.50 -29.61
N LYS A 32 20.00 7.38 -28.80
CA LYS A 32 20.60 7.90 -27.54
C LYS A 32 20.10 7.20 -26.26
N GLY A 33 19.32 6.12 -26.41
CA GLY A 33 18.74 5.37 -25.32
C GLY A 33 17.35 5.86 -24.86
N TRP A 34 16.67 5.04 -24.09
CA TRP A 34 15.29 5.28 -23.59
C TRP A 34 15.15 6.53 -22.72
N GLN A 35 16.21 6.90 -22.01
CA GLN A 35 16.21 8.06 -21.09
C GLN A 35 16.09 9.41 -21.81
N THR A 36 16.35 9.46 -23.10
CA THR A 36 16.28 10.73 -23.88
C THR A 36 14.88 11.06 -24.40
N ILE A 37 13.94 10.12 -24.32
CA ILE A 37 12.56 10.31 -24.80
C ILE A 37 11.77 11.26 -23.88
N GLU A 38 12.11 11.33 -22.60
CA GLU A 38 11.37 12.10 -21.58
C GLU A 38 11.69 13.59 -21.58
N ALA A 39 12.82 14.00 -22.12
CA ALA A 39 13.46 15.25 -21.72
C ALA A 39 12.78 16.54 -22.21
N ASN A 40 11.85 16.52 -23.16
CA ASN A 40 11.50 17.73 -23.89
C ASN A 40 9.99 18.01 -24.08
N HIS A 41 9.08 17.34 -23.37
CA HIS A 41 7.67 17.65 -23.52
C HIS A 41 6.96 17.81 -22.16
N GLU A 42 6.19 18.91 -22.02
CA GLU A 42 5.44 19.24 -20.78
C GLU A 42 4.44 18.14 -20.38
N LEU A 43 3.95 17.35 -21.31
CA LEU A 43 3.01 16.24 -21.12
C LEU A 43 3.68 14.85 -21.07
N GLY A 44 5.00 14.81 -20.90
CA GLY A 44 5.76 13.56 -20.84
C GLY A 44 5.83 12.80 -22.17
N PRO A 45 6.19 11.50 -22.12
CA PRO A 45 6.44 10.69 -23.33
C PRO A 45 5.24 10.55 -24.26
N LEU A 46 4.02 10.48 -23.73
CA LEU A 46 2.79 10.39 -24.54
C LEU A 46 2.51 11.69 -25.28
N GLY A 47 2.80 12.84 -24.67
CA GLY A 47 2.69 14.15 -25.33
C GLY A 47 3.69 14.30 -26.46
N ALA A 48 4.94 13.88 -26.23
CA ALA A 48 5.97 13.86 -27.27
C ALA A 48 5.57 12.98 -28.46
N LEU A 49 5.02 11.78 -28.19
CA LEU A 49 4.53 10.88 -29.22
C LEU A 49 3.37 11.49 -29.99
N ALA A 50 2.35 12.03 -29.31
CA ALA A 50 1.19 12.65 -29.96
C ALA A 50 1.60 13.80 -30.91
N THR A 51 2.63 14.56 -30.52
CA THR A 51 3.20 15.64 -31.34
C THR A 51 3.93 15.05 -32.56
N SER A 52 4.74 14.00 -32.38
CA SER A 52 5.52 13.40 -33.47
C SER A 52 4.66 12.75 -34.55
N ILE A 53 3.53 12.15 -34.18
CA ILE A 53 2.57 11.56 -35.11
C ILE A 53 1.51 12.57 -35.63
N GLY A 54 1.57 13.83 -35.20
CA GLY A 54 0.69 14.91 -35.68
C GLY A 54 -0.75 14.88 -35.16
N VAL A 55 -1.04 14.12 -34.08
CA VAL A 55 -2.39 13.99 -33.49
C VAL A 55 -2.61 15.05 -32.43
N LEU A 56 -2.69 16.32 -32.85
CA LEU A 56 -2.73 17.48 -31.95
C LEU A 56 -3.98 17.52 -31.03
N TRP A 57 -5.12 17.01 -31.47
CA TRP A 57 -6.32 16.94 -30.62
C TRP A 57 -6.11 16.06 -29.39
N LEU A 58 -5.25 15.04 -29.49
CA LEU A 58 -4.91 14.15 -28.38
C LEU A 58 -4.17 14.92 -27.27
N LEU A 59 -3.37 15.94 -27.61
CA LEU A 59 -2.70 16.80 -26.61
C LEU A 59 -3.72 17.52 -25.72
N SER A 60 -4.80 18.04 -26.31
CA SER A 60 -5.87 18.69 -25.54
C SER A 60 -6.55 17.72 -24.58
N MET A 61 -6.82 16.50 -25.03
CA MET A 61 -7.38 15.44 -24.16
C MET A 61 -6.40 15.02 -23.06
N LEU A 62 -5.10 14.89 -23.37
CA LEU A 62 -4.07 14.58 -22.40
C LEU A 62 -3.96 15.67 -21.32
N ASN A 63 -4.02 16.95 -21.70
CA ASN A 63 -4.03 18.07 -20.75
C ASN A 63 -5.21 18.00 -19.78
N VAL A 64 -6.42 17.77 -20.31
CA VAL A 64 -7.63 17.64 -19.48
C VAL A 64 -7.53 16.43 -18.58
N ALA A 65 -7.07 15.28 -19.09
CA ALA A 65 -6.89 14.06 -18.33
C ALA A 65 -5.83 14.22 -17.23
N ALA A 66 -4.75 14.95 -17.50
CA ALA A 66 -3.66 15.21 -16.54
C ALA A 66 -4.13 16.02 -15.32
N VAL A 67 -5.22 16.76 -15.42
CA VAL A 67 -5.81 17.50 -14.29
C VAL A 67 -6.94 16.72 -13.63
N ILE A 68 -7.89 16.21 -14.41
CA ILE A 68 -9.10 15.58 -13.87
C ILE A 68 -8.78 14.26 -13.17
N SER A 69 -7.92 13.42 -13.75
CA SER A 69 -7.63 12.09 -13.21
C SER A 69 -6.93 12.15 -11.85
N PRO A 70 -5.84 12.93 -11.65
CA PRO A 70 -5.23 13.08 -10.32
C PRO A 70 -6.14 13.76 -9.31
N ALA A 71 -6.95 14.75 -9.72
CA ALA A 71 -7.89 15.41 -8.83
C ALA A 71 -8.95 14.44 -8.30
N GLY A 72 -9.55 13.63 -9.17
CA GLY A 72 -10.50 12.60 -8.79
C GLY A 72 -9.91 11.54 -7.85
N SER A 73 -8.72 11.03 -8.19
CA SER A 73 -8.00 10.06 -7.35
C SER A 73 -7.62 10.66 -6.00
N GLY A 74 -7.21 11.93 -5.98
CA GLY A 74 -6.88 12.67 -4.76
C GLY A 74 -8.06 12.78 -3.81
N LEU A 75 -9.24 13.16 -4.31
CA LEU A 75 -10.46 13.25 -3.50
C LEU A 75 -10.82 11.90 -2.85
N VAL A 76 -10.79 10.83 -3.62
CA VAL A 76 -11.07 9.47 -3.11
C VAL A 76 -10.04 9.07 -2.06
N SER A 77 -8.76 9.34 -2.30
CA SER A 77 -7.67 9.00 -1.37
C SER A 77 -7.77 9.76 -0.06
N VAL A 78 -8.07 11.07 -0.11
CA VAL A 78 -8.25 11.89 1.10
C VAL A 78 -9.40 11.36 1.96
N GLY A 79 -10.54 11.03 1.34
CA GLY A 79 -11.68 10.43 2.05
C GLY A 79 -11.35 9.05 2.65
N SER A 80 -10.67 8.20 1.91
CA SER A 80 -10.27 6.86 2.37
C SER A 80 -9.28 6.93 3.53
N ASN A 81 -8.27 7.81 3.45
CA ASN A 81 -7.28 7.99 4.51
C ASN A 81 -7.91 8.55 5.80
N ALA A 82 -8.87 9.48 5.67
CA ALA A 82 -9.59 10.01 6.83
C ALA A 82 -10.41 8.92 7.53
N ARG A 83 -11.11 8.06 6.77
CA ARG A 83 -11.86 6.91 7.32
C ARG A 83 -10.93 5.86 7.94
N LEU A 84 -9.75 5.63 7.35
CA LEU A 84 -8.75 4.74 7.93
C LEU A 84 -8.26 5.26 9.28
N ALA A 85 -7.95 6.56 9.40
CA ALA A 85 -7.56 7.18 10.66
C ALA A 85 -8.67 7.09 11.72
N LEU A 86 -9.93 7.26 11.32
CA LEU A 86 -11.10 7.05 12.17
C LEU A 86 -11.16 5.60 12.69
N ALA A 87 -11.05 4.62 11.79
CA ALA A 87 -11.06 3.21 12.16
C ALA A 87 -9.90 2.84 13.11
N MET A 88 -8.70 3.36 12.84
CA MET A 88 -7.54 3.18 13.73
C MET A 88 -7.76 3.82 15.11
N SER A 89 -8.46 4.96 15.18
CA SER A 89 -8.80 5.61 16.43
C SER A 89 -9.86 4.82 17.22
N ASN A 90 -10.87 4.28 16.56
CA ASN A 90 -11.88 3.42 17.16
C ASN A 90 -11.26 2.13 17.74
N ASN A 91 -10.28 1.56 17.02
CA ASN A 91 -9.51 0.41 17.49
C ASN A 91 -8.45 0.77 18.55
N GLY A 92 -8.39 2.03 19.01
CA GLY A 92 -7.50 2.48 20.07
C GLY A 92 -6.02 2.58 19.65
N VAL A 93 -5.69 2.43 18.38
CA VAL A 93 -4.32 2.60 17.85
C VAL A 93 -3.96 4.08 17.70
N PHE A 94 -4.92 4.90 17.29
CA PHE A 94 -4.79 6.36 17.19
C PHE A 94 -5.45 7.09 18.36
N PRO A 95 -5.06 8.36 18.63
CA PRO A 95 -5.71 9.18 19.66
C PRO A 95 -7.22 9.34 19.40
N ARG A 96 -8.03 9.34 20.45
CA ARG A 96 -9.50 9.49 20.38
C ARG A 96 -9.96 10.78 19.70
N LEU A 97 -9.08 11.76 19.54
CA LEU A 97 -9.34 12.99 18.79
C LEU A 97 -9.77 12.71 17.35
N PHE A 98 -9.17 11.71 16.71
CA PHE A 98 -9.45 11.33 15.33
C PHE A 98 -10.73 10.50 15.17
N ALA A 99 -11.34 10.05 16.28
CA ALA A 99 -12.65 9.41 16.29
C ALA A 99 -13.81 10.42 16.27
N LYS A 100 -13.53 11.73 16.51
CA LYS A 100 -14.59 12.75 16.52
C LYS A 100 -15.06 13.05 15.12
N LEU A 101 -16.35 12.85 14.88
CA LEU A 101 -17.04 13.25 13.66
C LEU A 101 -17.63 14.67 13.84
N ASN A 102 -17.71 15.42 12.76
CA ASN A 102 -18.44 16.69 12.72
C ASN A 102 -19.93 16.44 12.45
N GLU A 103 -20.74 17.50 12.39
CA GLU A 103 -22.19 17.47 12.12
C GLU A 103 -22.55 16.75 10.79
N PHE A 104 -21.59 16.64 9.87
CA PHE A 104 -21.75 15.95 8.57
C PHE A 104 -21.20 14.52 8.57
N GLY A 105 -20.85 13.94 9.73
CA GLY A 105 -20.29 12.60 9.82
C GLY A 105 -18.85 12.47 9.27
N VAL A 106 -18.10 13.59 9.17
CA VAL A 106 -16.76 13.61 8.60
C VAL A 106 -15.71 13.73 9.73
N PRO A 107 -14.64 12.92 9.74
CA PRO A 107 -13.56 13.00 10.72
C PRO A 107 -12.60 14.17 10.39
N LEU A 108 -12.99 15.39 10.79
CA LEU A 108 -12.30 16.62 10.44
C LEU A 108 -10.83 16.62 10.89
N TRP A 109 -10.54 16.14 12.08
CA TRP A 109 -9.16 16.09 12.60
C TRP A 109 -8.26 15.16 11.79
N ALA A 110 -8.81 14.07 11.26
CA ALA A 110 -8.08 13.17 10.37
C ALA A 110 -7.77 13.85 9.00
N LEU A 111 -8.71 14.64 8.48
CA LEU A 111 -8.48 15.44 7.27
C LEU A 111 -7.40 16.51 7.47
N ILE A 112 -7.44 17.21 8.60
CA ILE A 112 -6.43 18.21 8.96
C ILE A 112 -5.04 17.57 9.06
N LEU A 113 -4.93 16.42 9.73
CA LEU A 113 -3.66 15.68 9.81
C LEU A 113 -3.17 15.30 8.41
N ASN A 114 -4.05 14.74 7.57
CA ASN A 114 -3.70 14.34 6.21
C ASN A 114 -3.21 15.53 5.38
N TYR A 115 -3.86 16.68 5.50
CA TYR A 115 -3.44 17.92 4.82
C TYR A 115 -2.04 18.36 5.25
N PHE A 116 -1.75 18.42 6.56
CA PHE A 116 -0.44 18.83 7.05
C PHE A 116 0.66 17.84 6.69
N VAL A 117 0.38 16.55 6.72
CA VAL A 117 1.34 15.52 6.28
C VAL A 117 1.63 15.66 4.78
N ALA A 118 0.60 15.84 3.96
CA ALA A 118 0.76 16.05 2.53
C ALA A 118 1.56 17.33 2.21
N LEU A 119 1.24 18.43 2.89
CA LEU A 119 1.96 19.70 2.74
C LEU A 119 3.43 19.56 3.16
N PHE A 120 3.70 18.91 4.28
CA PHE A 120 5.06 18.65 4.75
C PHE A 120 5.85 17.81 3.73
N MET A 121 5.27 16.72 3.21
CA MET A 121 5.90 15.90 2.18
C MET A 121 6.22 16.71 0.92
N LEU A 122 5.29 17.55 0.48
CA LEU A 122 5.47 18.38 -0.71
C LEU A 122 6.59 19.43 -0.57
N ILE A 123 6.83 19.93 0.66
CA ILE A 123 7.91 20.90 0.95
C ILE A 123 9.26 20.21 1.06
N VAL A 124 9.31 18.99 1.64
CA VAL A 124 10.56 18.30 1.98
C VAL A 124 11.09 17.45 0.83
N LEU A 125 10.21 16.82 0.05
CA LEU A 125 10.58 15.87 -0.98
C LEU A 125 10.28 16.40 -2.39
N PRO A 126 11.17 16.13 -3.37
CA PRO A 126 10.86 16.33 -4.78
C PRO A 126 9.65 15.50 -5.20
N PHE A 127 8.88 16.00 -6.15
CA PHE A 127 7.64 15.34 -6.61
C PHE A 127 7.85 13.89 -7.08
N GLN A 128 8.96 13.61 -7.76
CA GLN A 128 9.32 12.25 -8.21
C GLN A 128 9.55 11.28 -7.06
N GLU A 129 10.19 11.74 -5.99
CA GLU A 129 10.39 10.94 -4.79
C GLU A 129 9.09 10.66 -4.05
N ILE A 130 8.15 11.63 -4.02
CA ILE A 130 6.81 11.44 -3.46
C ILE A 130 6.07 10.33 -4.23
N LEU A 131 6.14 10.34 -5.56
CA LEU A 131 5.52 9.28 -6.39
C LEU A 131 6.13 7.90 -6.14
N ALA A 132 7.46 7.82 -6.08
CA ALA A 132 8.16 6.57 -5.79
C ALA A 132 7.82 6.05 -4.39
N LEU A 133 7.81 6.93 -3.39
CA LEU A 133 7.45 6.62 -2.01
C LEU A 133 6.00 6.14 -1.90
N ASN A 134 5.06 6.82 -2.56
CA ASN A 134 3.66 6.42 -2.58
C ASN A 134 3.49 5.02 -3.19
N SER A 135 4.15 4.75 -4.31
CA SER A 135 4.12 3.43 -4.95
C SER A 135 4.68 2.34 -4.05
N ALA A 136 5.83 2.57 -3.42
CA ALA A 136 6.44 1.63 -2.49
C ALA A 136 5.57 1.38 -1.24
N ALA A 137 4.94 2.43 -0.69
CA ALA A 137 4.04 2.32 0.46
C ALA A 137 2.77 1.52 0.13
N VAL A 138 2.17 1.73 -1.06
CA VAL A 138 1.02 0.95 -1.54
C VAL A 138 1.38 -0.53 -1.68
N VAL A 139 2.52 -0.85 -2.31
CA VAL A 139 2.98 -2.23 -2.46
C VAL A 139 3.27 -2.85 -1.08
N LEU A 140 3.86 -2.09 -0.15
CA LEU A 140 4.10 -2.55 1.22
C LEU A 140 2.80 -2.91 1.93
N SER A 141 1.73 -2.15 1.73
CA SER A 141 0.42 -2.47 2.32
C SER A 141 -0.15 -3.81 1.83
N PHE A 142 0.19 -4.22 0.61
CA PHE A 142 -0.26 -5.50 0.05
C PHE A 142 0.47 -6.72 0.62
N ILE A 143 1.62 -6.56 1.23
CA ILE A 143 2.42 -7.66 1.81
C ILE A 143 1.65 -8.41 2.90
N ALA A 144 0.85 -7.71 3.70
CA ALA A 144 0.04 -8.31 4.74
C ALA A 144 -1.04 -9.27 4.19
N GLY A 145 -1.54 -9.02 2.97
CA GLY A 145 -2.61 -9.80 2.35
C GLY A 145 -2.30 -11.29 2.17
N PRO A 146 -1.20 -11.66 1.52
CA PRO A 146 -0.79 -13.06 1.35
C PRO A 146 -0.57 -13.79 2.68
N VAL A 147 0.05 -13.12 3.66
CA VAL A 147 0.28 -13.68 5.00
C VAL A 147 -1.05 -13.94 5.70
N SER A 148 -1.94 -12.93 5.73
CA SER A 148 -3.26 -13.02 6.34
C SER A 148 -4.12 -14.09 5.67
N MET A 149 -4.12 -14.16 4.33
CA MET A 149 -4.88 -15.15 3.58
C MET A 149 -4.52 -16.58 4.00
N VAL A 150 -3.23 -16.86 4.16
CA VAL A 150 -2.78 -18.20 4.58
C VAL A 150 -3.04 -18.42 6.07
N ALA A 151 -2.77 -17.43 6.92
CA ALA A 151 -3.03 -17.50 8.36
C ALA A 151 -4.51 -17.79 8.67
N PHE A 152 -5.45 -17.10 8.01
CA PHE A 152 -6.89 -17.32 8.17
C PHE A 152 -7.37 -18.71 7.74
N ARG A 153 -6.65 -19.39 6.86
CA ARG A 153 -6.98 -20.79 6.53
C ARG A 153 -6.70 -21.75 7.67
N TYR A 154 -5.70 -21.45 8.49
CA TYR A 154 -5.39 -22.25 9.67
C TYR A 154 -6.26 -21.86 10.88
N LEU A 155 -6.54 -20.54 11.05
CA LEU A 155 -7.28 -20.03 12.20
C LEU A 155 -8.80 -20.29 12.08
N ALA A 156 -9.35 -20.13 10.89
CA ALA A 156 -10.78 -20.29 10.62
C ALA A 156 -11.04 -21.25 9.43
N PRO A 157 -10.72 -22.57 9.54
CA PRO A 157 -10.84 -23.51 8.42
C PRO A 157 -12.27 -23.65 7.89
N ASN A 158 -13.27 -23.53 8.77
CA ASN A 158 -14.69 -23.72 8.46
C ASN A 158 -15.42 -22.42 8.05
N ALA A 159 -14.71 -21.28 7.94
CA ALA A 159 -15.35 -20.03 7.52
C ALA A 159 -15.85 -20.14 6.08
N HIS A 160 -17.09 -19.68 5.86
CA HIS A 160 -17.64 -19.60 4.50
C HIS A 160 -16.83 -18.65 3.63
N ARG A 161 -16.34 -19.13 2.48
CA ARG A 161 -15.54 -18.34 1.54
C ARG A 161 -16.18 -18.39 0.16
N PRO A 162 -16.66 -17.27 -0.36
CA PRO A 162 -17.24 -17.20 -1.70
C PRO A 162 -16.24 -17.55 -2.81
N PHE A 163 -14.94 -17.35 -2.54
CA PHE A 163 -13.86 -17.69 -3.44
C PHE A 163 -12.68 -18.33 -2.67
N VAL A 164 -12.22 -19.47 -3.16
CA VAL A 164 -11.11 -20.20 -2.56
C VAL A 164 -9.94 -20.22 -3.55
N VAL A 165 -8.86 -19.54 -3.21
CA VAL A 165 -7.61 -19.54 -4.01
C VAL A 165 -7.00 -20.96 -3.94
N PRO A 166 -6.78 -21.66 -5.06
CA PRO A 166 -6.10 -22.95 -5.05
C PRO A 166 -4.64 -22.79 -4.60
N ALA A 167 -4.05 -23.79 -3.97
CA ALA A 167 -2.65 -23.77 -3.53
C ALA A 167 -2.24 -22.47 -2.82
N ALA A 168 -3.07 -21.96 -1.89
CA ALA A 168 -2.92 -20.65 -1.28
C ALA A 168 -1.53 -20.38 -0.66
N GLY A 169 -0.87 -21.42 -0.15
CA GLY A 169 0.50 -21.29 0.38
C GLY A 169 1.51 -20.90 -0.71
N VAL A 170 1.42 -21.53 -1.88
CA VAL A 170 2.32 -21.25 -3.02
C VAL A 170 2.01 -19.89 -3.64
N ILE A 171 0.73 -19.65 -3.94
CA ILE A 171 0.31 -18.35 -4.52
C ILE A 171 0.59 -17.21 -3.55
N GLY A 172 0.38 -17.40 -2.24
CA GLY A 172 0.71 -16.41 -1.22
C GLY A 172 2.22 -16.14 -1.15
N ALA A 173 3.06 -17.16 -1.19
CA ALA A 173 4.52 -16.99 -1.21
C ALA A 173 4.99 -16.25 -2.47
N LEU A 174 4.45 -16.59 -3.65
CA LEU A 174 4.76 -15.90 -4.90
C LEU A 174 4.30 -14.44 -4.87
N ALA A 175 3.09 -14.16 -4.40
CA ALA A 175 2.58 -12.79 -4.27
C ALA A 175 3.43 -11.94 -3.31
N PHE A 176 3.82 -12.52 -2.17
CA PHE A 176 4.72 -11.88 -1.21
C PHE A 176 6.11 -11.61 -1.82
N MET A 177 6.65 -12.58 -2.55
CA MET A 177 7.94 -12.46 -3.23
C MET A 177 7.91 -11.35 -4.30
N ILE A 178 6.88 -11.33 -5.15
CA ILE A 178 6.72 -10.30 -6.19
C ILE A 178 6.60 -8.91 -5.56
N ALA A 179 5.77 -8.75 -4.52
CA ALA A 179 5.64 -7.49 -3.79
C ALA A 179 6.98 -7.05 -3.17
N THR A 180 7.75 -7.99 -2.61
CA THR A 180 9.09 -7.70 -2.08
C THR A 180 10.04 -7.22 -3.17
N LEU A 181 10.05 -7.88 -4.34
CA LEU A 181 10.88 -7.45 -5.47
C LEU A 181 10.49 -6.06 -5.98
N MET A 182 9.20 -5.74 -6.02
CA MET A 182 8.73 -4.41 -6.41
C MET A 182 9.22 -3.33 -5.43
N ILE A 183 9.20 -3.60 -4.12
CA ILE A 183 9.75 -2.70 -3.09
C ILE A 183 11.26 -2.58 -3.25
N TYR A 184 11.96 -3.70 -3.43
CA TYR A 184 13.40 -3.73 -3.63
C TYR A 184 13.83 -2.89 -4.85
N TRP A 185 13.11 -3.04 -5.97
CA TRP A 185 13.37 -2.29 -7.21
C TRP A 185 12.97 -0.81 -7.15
N SER A 186 12.30 -0.36 -6.10
CA SER A 186 12.12 1.09 -5.85
C SER A 186 13.43 1.80 -5.49
N GLY A 187 14.48 1.05 -5.17
CA GLY A 187 15.81 1.55 -4.88
C GLY A 187 16.01 2.02 -3.44
N TRP A 188 17.28 2.12 -3.05
CA TRP A 188 17.68 2.48 -1.68
C TRP A 188 17.17 3.87 -1.27
N SER A 189 17.19 4.85 -2.20
CA SER A 189 16.67 6.21 -1.94
C SER A 189 15.21 6.25 -1.48
N THR A 190 14.37 5.36 -2.01
CA THR A 190 12.96 5.25 -1.61
C THR A 190 12.81 4.43 -0.32
N ILE A 191 13.56 3.33 -0.20
CA ILE A 191 13.44 2.41 0.94
C ILE A 191 13.86 3.07 2.25
N TRP A 192 14.92 3.88 2.28
CA TRP A 192 15.33 4.53 3.52
C TRP A 192 14.29 5.57 3.99
N VAL A 193 13.65 6.31 3.08
CA VAL A 193 12.56 7.25 3.43
C VAL A 193 11.35 6.49 3.96
N LEU A 194 10.99 5.38 3.31
CA LEU A 194 9.93 4.50 3.77
C LEU A 194 10.20 3.97 5.19
N LEU A 195 11.44 3.54 5.46
CA LEU A 195 11.87 3.11 6.80
C LEU A 195 11.79 4.22 7.83
N ALA A 196 12.20 5.44 7.47
CA ALA A 196 12.10 6.59 8.37
C ALA A 196 10.64 6.89 8.74
N LEU A 197 9.73 6.86 7.77
CA LEU A 197 8.29 7.03 8.02
C LEU A 197 7.71 5.91 8.88
N LEU A 198 8.09 4.66 8.61
CA LEU A 198 7.67 3.52 9.42
C LEU A 198 8.22 3.60 10.85
N ALA A 199 9.45 4.08 11.03
CA ALA A 199 10.03 4.29 12.36
C ALA A 199 9.27 5.37 13.15
N VAL A 200 8.85 6.46 12.50
CA VAL A 200 7.98 7.47 13.12
C VAL A 200 6.62 6.86 13.50
N GLY A 201 6.01 6.11 12.58
CA GLY A 201 4.75 5.40 12.86
C GLY A 201 4.87 4.40 14.01
N ALA A 202 5.95 3.62 14.03
CA ALA A 202 6.25 2.68 15.11
C ALA A 202 6.48 3.40 16.46
N ALA A 203 7.23 4.50 16.46
CA ALA A 203 7.44 5.29 17.66
C ALA A 203 6.12 5.82 18.24
N LEU A 204 5.25 6.37 17.39
CA LEU A 204 3.91 6.81 17.79
C LEU A 204 3.06 5.66 18.35
N PHE A 205 3.14 4.49 17.71
CA PHE A 205 2.45 3.29 18.18
C PHE A 205 2.97 2.84 19.56
N PHE A 206 4.29 2.78 19.76
CA PHE A 206 4.87 2.38 21.05
C PHE A 206 4.59 3.39 22.15
N VAL A 207 4.63 4.70 21.88
CA VAL A 207 4.23 5.73 22.85
C VAL A 207 2.77 5.53 23.25
N ARG A 208 1.90 5.30 22.26
CA ARG A 208 0.48 5.05 22.52
C ARG A 208 0.26 3.77 23.33
N PHE A 209 0.97 2.70 23.00
CA PHE A 209 0.94 1.43 23.72
C PHE A 209 1.38 1.58 25.18
N ALA A 210 2.48 2.30 25.44
CA ALA A 210 2.99 2.55 26.78
C ALA A 210 2.01 3.35 27.66
N VAL A 211 1.21 4.26 27.04
CA VAL A 211 0.26 5.12 27.77
C VAL A 211 -1.05 4.37 28.08
N ILE A 212 -1.51 3.45 27.23
CA ILE A 212 -2.84 2.84 27.35
C ILE A 212 -2.80 1.45 27.98
N GLY A 213 -1.63 0.78 27.98
CA GLY A 213 -1.45 -0.52 28.64
C GLY A 213 -2.42 -1.59 28.12
N ARG A 214 -2.41 -1.92 26.83
CA ARG A 214 -3.21 -3.03 26.31
C ARG A 214 -2.46 -4.34 26.51
N GLU A 215 -3.03 -5.19 27.36
CA GLU A 215 -2.54 -6.56 27.61
C GLU A 215 -2.83 -7.52 26.43
N ASP A 216 -3.68 -7.11 25.46
CA ASP A 216 -4.20 -7.98 24.39
C ASP A 216 -3.39 -8.00 23.10
N LEU A 217 -2.31 -7.21 23.00
CA LEU A 217 -1.45 -7.22 21.83
C LEU A 217 -0.39 -8.32 21.95
N GLU A 218 -0.36 -9.25 21.00
CA GLU A 218 0.70 -10.23 20.86
C GLU A 218 1.85 -9.64 19.99
N PRO A 219 2.83 -8.92 20.56
CA PRO A 219 3.89 -8.27 19.77
C PRO A 219 4.77 -9.28 19.03
N MET A 220 4.83 -10.53 19.51
CA MET A 220 5.58 -11.60 18.86
C MET A 220 5.03 -11.95 17.48
N SER A 221 3.72 -11.79 17.24
CA SER A 221 3.10 -12.04 15.94
C SER A 221 3.46 -10.99 14.88
N ALA A 222 3.99 -9.83 15.28
CA ALA A 222 4.44 -8.74 14.41
C ALA A 222 5.96 -8.73 14.16
N VAL A 223 6.75 -9.55 14.85
CA VAL A 223 8.23 -9.59 14.74
C VAL A 223 8.70 -9.87 13.31
N TRP A 224 7.96 -10.70 12.57
CA TRP A 224 8.29 -11.00 11.17
C TRP A 224 8.36 -9.72 10.31
N PHE A 225 7.52 -8.71 10.59
CA PHE A 225 7.52 -7.47 9.82
C PHE A 225 8.79 -6.64 10.10
N GLY A 226 9.24 -6.58 11.34
CA GLY A 226 10.53 -5.95 11.69
C GLY A 226 11.72 -6.64 11.01
N VAL A 227 11.75 -7.97 11.04
CA VAL A 227 12.78 -8.78 10.34
C VAL A 227 12.73 -8.55 8.84
N TYR A 228 11.52 -8.50 8.27
CA TYR A 228 11.29 -8.22 6.86
C TYR A 228 11.87 -6.87 6.45
N MET A 229 11.50 -5.80 7.15
CA MET A 229 11.95 -4.44 6.83
C MET A 229 13.48 -4.29 7.00
N ALA A 230 14.04 -4.85 8.08
CA ALA A 230 15.47 -4.85 8.29
C ALA A 230 16.23 -5.60 7.18
N GLY A 231 15.74 -6.78 6.79
CA GLY A 231 16.38 -7.57 5.74
C GLY A 231 16.30 -6.91 4.36
N VAL A 232 15.14 -6.38 3.98
CA VAL A 232 15.00 -5.63 2.71
C VAL A 232 15.91 -4.40 2.70
N ALA A 233 16.00 -3.68 3.83
CA ALA A 233 16.92 -2.54 3.97
C ALA A 233 18.39 -2.95 3.79
N ILE A 234 18.83 -4.01 4.46
CA ILE A 234 20.21 -4.50 4.37
C ILE A 234 20.53 -4.95 2.93
N ILE A 235 19.63 -5.72 2.30
CA ILE A 235 19.83 -6.20 0.94
C ILE A 235 19.87 -5.03 -0.05
N SER A 236 18.99 -4.03 0.10
CA SER A 236 18.96 -2.86 -0.76
C SER A 236 20.16 -1.95 -0.55
N TYR A 237 20.62 -1.79 0.68
CA TYR A 237 21.82 -0.99 0.99
C TYR A 237 23.11 -1.62 0.45
N LEU A 238 23.24 -2.94 0.54
CA LEU A 238 24.41 -3.68 0.04
C LEU A 238 24.31 -4.00 -1.46
N GLY A 239 23.10 -3.99 -2.03
CA GLY A 239 22.83 -4.33 -3.42
C GLY A 239 23.38 -3.33 -4.43
N GLY A 240 23.52 -3.78 -5.66
CA GLY A 240 23.94 -2.95 -6.79
C GLY A 240 22.80 -2.19 -7.47
N TYR A 241 21.53 -2.54 -7.15
CA TYR A 241 20.37 -1.92 -7.76
C TYR A 241 19.89 -0.69 -6.96
N GLY A 242 19.60 0.42 -7.67
CA GLY A 242 18.88 1.56 -7.10
C GLY A 242 19.64 2.39 -6.06
N GLY A 243 20.96 2.50 -6.15
CA GLY A 243 21.78 3.43 -5.34
C GLY A 243 22.34 2.87 -4.04
N GLY A 244 22.38 1.54 -3.90
CA GLY A 244 23.09 0.87 -2.82
C GLY A 244 24.62 0.91 -2.98
N LEU A 245 25.36 0.26 -2.06
CA LEU A 245 26.83 0.22 -2.06
C LEU A 245 27.42 -0.62 -3.22
N GLY A 246 26.61 -1.45 -3.90
CA GLY A 246 27.08 -2.30 -4.99
C GLY A 246 27.97 -3.47 -4.57
N VAL A 247 27.98 -3.84 -3.29
CA VAL A 247 28.76 -4.98 -2.78
C VAL A 247 28.21 -6.29 -3.36
N ILE A 248 26.89 -6.36 -3.52
CA ILE A 248 26.20 -7.51 -4.12
C ILE A 248 25.84 -7.13 -5.56
N PRO A 249 26.43 -7.80 -6.57
CA PRO A 249 26.15 -7.45 -7.96
C PRO A 249 24.75 -7.84 -8.38
N HIS A 250 24.15 -7.01 -9.24
CA HIS A 250 22.90 -7.38 -9.92
C HIS A 250 23.18 -8.49 -10.97
N PRO A 251 22.37 -9.57 -11.09
CA PRO A 251 21.04 -9.84 -10.48
C PRO A 251 21.05 -10.64 -9.17
N VAL A 252 22.22 -10.91 -8.58
CA VAL A 252 22.33 -11.74 -7.36
C VAL A 252 21.58 -11.12 -6.18
N ASP A 253 21.61 -9.80 -6.07
CA ASP A 253 20.87 -9.02 -5.08
C ASP A 253 19.36 -9.25 -5.14
N SER A 254 18.77 -9.26 -6.34
CA SER A 254 17.36 -9.53 -6.55
C SER A 254 16.99 -10.98 -6.23
N ILE A 255 17.86 -11.95 -6.56
CA ILE A 255 17.66 -13.35 -6.19
C ILE A 255 17.70 -13.50 -4.66
N LEU A 256 18.65 -12.83 -4.00
CA LEU A 256 18.73 -12.84 -2.53
C LEU A 256 17.47 -12.26 -1.89
N ALA A 257 16.96 -11.14 -2.42
CA ALA A 257 15.71 -10.53 -1.95
C ALA A 257 14.51 -11.48 -2.13
N ALA A 258 14.43 -12.20 -3.25
CA ALA A 258 13.40 -13.20 -3.51
C ALA A 258 13.47 -14.38 -2.53
N LEU A 259 14.64 -14.95 -2.31
CA LEU A 259 14.83 -16.06 -1.36
C LEU A 259 14.56 -15.63 0.09
N PHE A 260 15.05 -14.46 0.47
CA PHE A 260 14.76 -13.85 1.78
C PHE A 260 13.26 -13.67 2.01
N SER A 261 12.55 -13.16 1.00
CA SER A 261 11.10 -12.95 1.10
C SER A 261 10.34 -14.25 1.37
N ILE A 262 10.70 -15.34 0.71
CA ILE A 262 10.10 -16.67 0.94
C ILE A 262 10.35 -17.13 2.37
N ALA A 263 11.57 -16.98 2.87
CA ALA A 263 11.93 -17.34 4.24
C ALA A 263 11.10 -16.54 5.27
N VAL A 264 10.97 -15.23 5.06
CA VAL A 264 10.15 -14.36 5.93
C VAL A 264 8.67 -14.69 5.83
N PHE A 265 8.15 -14.97 4.64
CA PHE A 265 6.76 -15.41 4.46
C PHE A 265 6.46 -16.68 5.28
N LEU A 266 7.33 -17.67 5.22
CA LEU A 266 7.20 -18.90 6.02
C LEU A 266 7.27 -18.62 7.52
N MET A 267 8.16 -17.71 7.94
CA MET A 267 8.25 -17.26 9.33
C MET A 267 6.96 -16.54 9.76
N ALA A 268 6.43 -15.63 8.95
CA ALA A 268 5.19 -14.89 9.22
C ALA A 268 3.98 -15.82 9.36
N VAL A 269 3.84 -16.80 8.46
CA VAL A 269 2.74 -17.78 8.52
C VAL A 269 2.87 -18.69 9.75
N ARG A 270 4.10 -19.05 10.17
CA ARG A 270 4.32 -19.87 11.39
C ARG A 270 4.13 -19.05 12.67
N GLY A 271 4.57 -17.79 12.67
CA GLY A 271 4.42 -16.85 13.78
C GLY A 271 3.03 -16.18 13.87
N ARG A 272 2.02 -16.75 13.20
CA ARG A 272 0.65 -16.26 13.27
C ARG A 272 0.13 -16.26 14.70
N VAL A 273 -0.84 -15.39 14.96
CA VAL A 273 -1.56 -15.30 16.22
C VAL A 273 -2.07 -16.67 16.66
N SER A 274 -2.09 -16.95 17.97
CA SER A 274 -2.63 -18.19 18.51
C SER A 274 -4.13 -18.32 18.22
N LYS A 275 -4.63 -19.56 18.12
CA LYS A 275 -6.05 -19.77 17.87
C LYS A 275 -6.92 -19.21 19.01
N GLU A 276 -6.43 -19.28 20.23
CA GLU A 276 -7.12 -18.77 21.41
C GLU A 276 -7.26 -17.24 21.38
N ALA A 277 -6.20 -16.51 20.99
CA ALA A 277 -6.24 -15.06 20.85
C ALA A 277 -7.13 -14.64 19.66
N PHE A 278 -7.11 -15.39 18.57
CA PHE A 278 -8.00 -15.16 17.45
C PHE A 278 -9.48 -15.36 17.81
N ASP A 279 -9.81 -16.45 18.53
CA ASP A 279 -11.18 -16.73 18.95
C ASP A 279 -11.68 -15.74 20.03
N ARG A 280 -10.78 -15.19 20.86
CA ARG A 280 -11.06 -14.09 21.78
C ARG A 280 -11.43 -12.82 21.04
N PHE A 281 -10.57 -12.39 20.12
CA PHE A 281 -10.81 -11.21 19.29
C PHE A 281 -12.12 -11.31 18.50
N ARG A 282 -12.44 -12.48 17.97
CA ARG A 282 -13.68 -12.70 17.21
C ARG A 282 -14.93 -12.61 18.09
N ARG A 283 -14.85 -13.04 19.35
CA ARG A 283 -15.95 -12.89 20.33
C ARG A 283 -16.16 -11.43 20.69
N GLU A 284 -15.10 -10.70 20.98
CA GLU A 284 -15.17 -9.27 21.28
C GLU A 284 -15.80 -8.46 20.15
N GLN A 285 -15.43 -8.75 18.89
CA GLN A 285 -16.06 -8.10 17.74
C GLN A 285 -17.55 -8.42 17.61
N HIS A 286 -17.92 -9.65 17.85
CA HIS A 286 -19.33 -10.06 17.81
C HIS A 286 -20.15 -9.40 18.94
N ASP A 287 -19.59 -9.28 20.13
CA ASP A 287 -20.24 -8.60 21.26
C ASP A 287 -20.40 -7.09 20.99
N ILE A 288 -19.44 -6.44 20.33
CA ILE A 288 -19.53 -5.03 19.92
C ILE A 288 -20.63 -4.85 18.85
N GLU A 289 -20.70 -5.72 17.84
CA GLU A 289 -21.75 -5.68 16.82
C GLU A 289 -23.14 -5.85 17.42
N LEU A 290 -23.29 -6.73 18.41
CA LEU A 290 -24.57 -6.91 19.11
C LEU A 290 -24.97 -5.68 19.94
N GLN A 291 -24.00 -5.03 20.60
CA GLN A 291 -24.25 -3.81 21.37
C GLN A 291 -24.63 -2.62 20.48
N GLU A 292 -24.01 -2.51 19.30
CA GLU A 292 -24.35 -1.47 18.32
C GLU A 292 -25.76 -1.67 17.76
N TYR A 293 -26.15 -2.92 17.47
CA TYR A 293 -27.50 -3.26 17.00
C TYR A 293 -28.59 -3.01 18.06
N ASP A 294 -28.34 -3.34 19.34
CA ASP A 294 -29.26 -3.08 20.46
C ASP A 294 -29.39 -1.57 20.73
N GLY A 295 -28.33 -0.79 20.52
CA GLY A 295 -28.33 0.67 20.65
C GLY A 295 -29.19 1.37 19.59
N ASP A 296 -29.09 0.96 18.35
CA ASP A 296 -29.86 1.52 17.25
C ASP A 296 -31.36 1.23 17.38
N ASP A 297 -31.75 0.04 17.86
CA ASP A 297 -33.16 -0.31 18.12
C ASP A 297 -33.77 0.51 19.27
N VAL A 298 -32.98 0.89 20.29
CA VAL A 298 -33.45 1.73 21.39
C VAL A 298 -33.59 3.20 20.96
N GLU A 299 -32.71 3.74 20.12
CA GLU A 299 -32.83 5.10 19.57
C GLU A 299 -34.04 5.23 18.63
N ASP A 300 -34.30 4.22 17.78
CA ASP A 300 -35.45 4.23 16.86
C ASP A 300 -36.80 4.13 17.59
N VAL A 301 -36.85 3.46 18.75
CA VAL A 301 -38.04 3.41 19.63
C VAL A 301 -38.25 4.73 20.37
N MET A 302 -37.17 5.35 20.87
CA MET A 302 -37.26 6.63 21.61
C MET A 302 -37.53 7.84 20.69
N SER A 303 -37.24 7.74 19.40
CA SER A 303 -37.53 8.81 18.43
C SER A 303 -38.99 8.81 17.93
N ARG A 304 -39.81 7.80 18.29
CA ARG A 304 -41.21 7.65 17.85
C ARG A 304 -42.25 8.06 18.90
N ASP A 305 -41.83 8.41 20.09
CA ASP A 305 -42.63 9.00 21.16
C ASP A 305 -42.40 10.54 21.24
#